data_e7b0edc7a993d3c70f98070ca6679874
#
_entry.id   e7b0edc7a993d3c70f98070ca6679874
#
_cell.length_a   1.000
_cell.length_b   1.000
_cell.length_c   1.000
_cell.angle_alpha   90.00
_cell.angle_beta   90.00
_cell.angle_gamma   90.00
#
_symmetry.space_group_name_H-M   'P 1'
#
loop_
_entity.id
_entity.type
_entity.pdbx_description
1 polymer ?
#
loop_
_entity_poly.entity_id
_entity_poly.type
_entity_poly.pdbx_seq_one_letter_code
_entity_poly.pdbx_strand_id
1 'polypeptide(L)'
;MVGAVTKKKSTNTQSDAFDASSKGQYIVITNNNVTVSSSYPTPNHTWNTVYGNEGITSGIKEWEITINSFYNSGGNSWELIMGVAYERTQGNYVFNAGCRGFGYIAENGKKNTTTGSCGSQSNYGDTYGAGDVIKIQLNMNNGQLTFFKNGTSQGVSHTLDTNKTWYLGIGIGNAGTSVSITG
;
A
#
# COMPACT_ATOMS: atom_id res chain seq x y z
N MET A 1 48.73 11.68 11.15
CA MET A 1 47.34 12.15 11.14
C MET A 1 46.61 11.47 9.98
N VAL A 2 45.74 10.51 10.27
CA VAL A 2 44.95 9.81 9.24
C VAL A 2 43.61 10.53 9.17
N GLY A 3 43.39 11.22 8.03
CA GLY A 3 42.14 11.94 7.80
C GLY A 3 40.97 10.97 7.68
N ALA A 4 39.96 11.15 8.50
CA ALA A 4 38.69 10.41 8.42
C ALA A 4 37.98 10.80 7.11
N VAL A 5 37.88 9.86 6.18
CA VAL A 5 37.03 10.00 4.99
C VAL A 5 35.59 9.78 5.43
N THR A 6 34.86 10.87 5.65
CA THR A 6 33.41 10.83 5.81
C THR A 6 32.79 10.43 4.45
N LYS A 7 32.30 9.20 4.35
CA LYS A 7 31.45 8.79 3.23
C LYS A 7 30.17 9.63 3.27
N LYS A 8 30.04 10.56 2.33
CA LYS A 8 28.83 11.29 2.05
C LYS A 8 27.76 10.26 1.65
N LYS A 9 26.74 10.07 2.50
CA LYS A 9 25.56 9.26 2.19
C LYS A 9 24.87 9.95 1.00
N SER A 10 24.91 9.33 -0.17
CA SER A 10 24.15 9.79 -1.34
C SER A 10 22.68 9.60 -1.01
N THR A 11 22.00 10.66 -0.61
CA THR A 11 20.55 10.71 -0.56
C THR A 11 20.07 10.97 -1.98
N ASN A 12 19.94 9.92 -2.78
CA ASN A 12 19.11 9.99 -3.97
C ASN A 12 17.67 9.95 -3.47
N THR A 13 17.13 11.11 -3.10
CA THR A 13 15.73 11.25 -2.72
C THR A 13 14.91 11.34 -4.00
N GLN A 14 14.70 10.18 -4.65
CA GLN A 14 13.58 10.05 -5.55
C GLN A 14 12.33 10.25 -4.68
N SER A 15 11.50 11.24 -5.00
CA SER A 15 10.25 11.46 -4.27
C SER A 15 9.35 10.24 -4.44
N ASP A 16 8.71 9.82 -3.36
CA ASP A 16 7.71 8.76 -3.41
C ASP A 16 6.60 9.12 -4.40
N ALA A 17 6.35 8.22 -5.32
CA ALA A 17 5.37 8.39 -6.37
C ALA A 17 4.80 7.03 -6.80
N PHE A 18 3.65 7.03 -7.44
CA PHE A 18 3.10 5.85 -8.08
C PHE A 18 3.73 5.64 -9.46
N ASP A 19 3.91 4.38 -9.84
CA ASP A 19 4.45 3.99 -11.13
C ASP A 19 3.32 3.90 -12.17
N ALA A 20 3.30 4.85 -13.10
CA ALA A 20 2.29 4.90 -14.15
C ALA A 20 2.37 3.73 -15.14
N SER A 21 3.52 3.06 -15.24
CA SER A 21 3.71 1.86 -16.08
C SER A 21 3.19 0.58 -15.43
N SER A 22 2.90 0.62 -14.12
CA SER A 22 2.58 -0.55 -13.29
C SER A 22 1.27 -0.32 -12.53
N LYS A 23 0.16 -0.20 -13.28
CA LYS A 23 -1.17 0.08 -12.73
C LYS A 23 -2.27 -0.70 -13.44
N GLY A 24 -3.37 -0.94 -12.73
CA GLY A 24 -4.59 -1.50 -13.30
C GLY A 24 -5.27 -0.54 -14.29
N GLN A 25 -6.08 -1.10 -15.17
CA GLN A 25 -6.74 -0.41 -16.28
C GLN A 25 -7.55 0.83 -15.84
N TYR A 26 -8.24 0.75 -14.71
CA TYR A 26 -9.11 1.82 -14.21
C TYR A 26 -8.46 2.75 -13.19
N ILE A 27 -7.16 2.60 -12.93
CA ILE A 27 -6.42 3.53 -12.08
C ILE A 27 -6.09 4.79 -12.87
N VAL A 28 -6.46 5.93 -12.31
CA VAL A 28 -6.09 7.26 -12.77
C VAL A 28 -5.05 7.83 -11.81
N ILE A 29 -3.91 8.26 -12.35
CA ILE A 29 -2.82 8.87 -11.58
C ILE A 29 -2.75 10.35 -11.93
N THR A 30 -2.64 11.21 -10.93
CA THR A 30 -2.60 12.67 -11.06
C THR A 30 -1.57 13.29 -10.11
N ASN A 31 -1.46 14.61 -10.11
CA ASN A 31 -0.62 15.39 -9.20
C ASN A 31 0.84 14.90 -9.15
N ASN A 32 1.51 14.88 -10.30
CA ASN A 32 2.90 14.41 -10.42
C ASN A 32 3.10 12.99 -9.87
N ASN A 33 2.14 12.12 -10.13
CA ASN A 33 2.12 10.71 -9.73
C ASN A 33 2.02 10.44 -8.22
N VAL A 34 1.52 11.38 -7.43
CA VAL A 34 1.32 11.15 -5.98
C VAL A 34 -0.14 10.90 -5.59
N THR A 35 -1.10 11.12 -6.50
CA THR A 35 -2.52 10.88 -6.24
C THR A 35 -3.06 9.79 -7.17
N VAL A 36 -3.83 8.86 -6.63
CA VAL A 36 -4.50 7.80 -7.39
C VAL A 36 -5.98 7.74 -7.05
N SER A 37 -6.79 7.41 -8.05
CA SER A 37 -8.22 7.12 -7.93
C SER A 37 -8.62 6.02 -8.87
N SER A 38 -9.83 5.47 -8.71
CA SER A 38 -10.43 4.55 -9.66
C SER A 38 -11.46 5.27 -10.53
N SER A 39 -11.49 4.96 -11.82
CA SER A 39 -12.53 5.36 -12.76
C SER A 39 -13.57 4.26 -13.02
N TYR A 40 -13.48 3.12 -12.32
CA TYR A 40 -14.41 2.02 -12.49
C TYR A 40 -15.81 2.38 -11.98
N PRO A 41 -16.88 2.23 -12.79
CA PRO A 41 -18.22 2.70 -12.42
C PRO A 41 -18.80 1.96 -11.21
N THR A 42 -19.40 2.71 -10.28
CA THR A 42 -20.24 2.17 -9.22
C THR A 42 -21.62 1.77 -9.79
N PRO A 43 -22.35 0.80 -9.18
CA PRO A 43 -22.05 0.04 -7.97
C PRO A 43 -21.22 -1.24 -8.21
N ASN A 44 -20.77 -1.48 -9.43
CA ASN A 44 -19.97 -2.66 -9.73
C ASN A 44 -18.59 -2.55 -9.09
N HIS A 45 -18.00 -3.68 -8.75
CA HIS A 45 -16.71 -3.75 -8.09
C HIS A 45 -15.69 -4.45 -8.97
N THR A 46 -14.57 -3.80 -9.22
CA THR A 46 -13.42 -4.42 -9.89
C THR A 46 -12.13 -3.91 -9.27
N TRP A 47 -11.35 -4.84 -8.77
CA TRP A 47 -10.05 -4.55 -8.18
C TRP A 47 -9.07 -4.01 -9.19
N ASN A 48 -8.50 -2.88 -8.87
CA ASN A 48 -7.39 -2.29 -9.61
C ASN A 48 -6.28 -1.93 -8.65
N THR A 49 -5.07 -2.35 -8.97
CA THR A 49 -3.90 -2.08 -8.14
C THR A 49 -2.96 -1.12 -8.85
N VAL A 50 -2.31 -0.27 -8.07
CA VAL A 50 -1.18 0.56 -8.47
C VAL A 50 -0.03 0.35 -7.50
N TYR A 51 1.19 0.50 -7.99
CA TYR A 51 2.41 0.30 -7.19
C TYR A 51 3.22 1.59 -7.09
N GLY A 52 3.98 1.68 -6.00
CA GLY A 52 5.02 2.70 -5.86
C GLY A 52 6.16 2.48 -6.86
N ASN A 53 6.86 3.56 -7.18
CA ASN A 53 7.97 3.56 -8.12
C ASN A 53 9.27 2.98 -7.53
N GLU A 54 9.41 2.94 -6.20
CA GLU A 54 10.61 2.48 -5.49
C GLU A 54 10.46 1.05 -4.97
N GLY A 55 11.44 0.20 -5.26
CA GLY A 55 11.55 -1.14 -4.69
C GLY A 55 12.45 -1.14 -3.45
N ILE A 56 11.94 -1.67 -2.34
CA ILE A 56 12.60 -1.68 -1.04
C ILE A 56 13.20 -3.06 -0.77
N THR A 57 14.52 -3.11 -0.55
CA THR A 57 15.28 -4.35 -0.30
C THR A 57 15.99 -4.35 1.05
N SER A 58 16.08 -3.22 1.73
CA SER A 58 16.79 -3.08 3.01
C SER A 58 16.36 -1.85 3.80
N GLY A 59 16.68 -1.80 5.07
CA GLY A 59 16.40 -0.65 5.94
C GLY A 59 14.95 -0.53 6.37
N ILE A 60 14.55 0.67 6.71
CA ILE A 60 13.17 1.00 7.09
C ILE A 60 12.65 2.03 6.09
N LYS A 61 11.49 1.74 5.50
CA LYS A 61 10.76 2.66 4.64
C LYS A 61 9.39 2.96 5.24
N GLU A 62 9.00 4.22 5.20
CA GLU A 62 7.68 4.68 5.58
C GLU A 62 7.03 5.41 4.41
N TRP A 63 5.72 5.27 4.28
CA TRP A 63 4.87 6.05 3.39
C TRP A 63 3.68 6.54 4.19
N GLU A 64 3.32 7.80 4.06
CA GLU A 64 2.07 8.34 4.58
C GLU A 64 1.09 8.53 3.44
N ILE A 65 -0.10 7.95 3.60
CA ILE A 65 -1.16 7.95 2.60
C ILE A 65 -2.38 8.64 3.18
N THR A 66 -2.76 9.77 2.61
CA THR A 66 -4.01 10.46 2.95
C THR A 66 -5.15 9.91 2.10
N ILE A 67 -6.26 9.56 2.73
CA ILE A 67 -7.49 9.15 2.04
C ILE A 67 -8.29 10.42 1.72
N ASN A 68 -8.26 10.85 0.44
CA ASN A 68 -8.93 12.08 0.00
C ASN A 68 -10.46 11.90 -0.09
N SER A 69 -10.89 10.74 -0.60
CA SER A 69 -12.27 10.30 -0.65
C SER A 69 -12.36 8.79 -0.57
N PHE A 70 -13.49 8.30 -0.09
CA PHE A 70 -13.69 6.86 0.10
C PHE A 70 -15.13 6.48 -0.22
N TYR A 71 -15.30 5.62 -1.22
CA TYR A 71 -16.56 4.98 -1.52
C TYR A 71 -16.71 3.73 -0.66
N ASN A 72 -17.72 3.70 0.19
CA ASN A 72 -18.05 2.54 1.02
C ASN A 72 -19.42 2.01 0.59
N SER A 73 -19.43 0.84 -0.01
CA SER A 73 -20.68 0.18 -0.47
C SER A 73 -21.54 -0.38 0.69
N GLY A 74 -21.04 -0.30 1.92
CA GLY A 74 -21.74 -0.83 3.11
C GLY A 74 -21.70 -2.36 3.25
N GLY A 75 -20.92 -3.04 2.43
CA GLY A 75 -20.74 -4.49 2.47
C GLY A 75 -19.34 -4.91 2.95
N ASN A 76 -19.07 -6.22 2.91
CA ASN A 76 -17.72 -6.79 3.14
C ASN A 76 -16.84 -6.70 1.89
N SER A 77 -17.13 -5.77 0.99
CA SER A 77 -16.33 -5.54 -0.21
C SER A 77 -15.06 -4.79 0.16
N TRP A 78 -13.95 -5.21 -0.39
CA TRP A 78 -12.65 -4.59 -0.14
C TRP A 78 -12.49 -3.39 -1.08
N GLU A 79 -13.14 -2.26 -0.77
CA GLU A 79 -13.12 -1.08 -1.64
C GLU A 79 -11.77 -0.38 -1.66
N LEU A 80 -11.03 -0.46 -0.55
CA LEU A 80 -9.68 0.07 -0.43
C LEU A 80 -8.82 -0.85 0.42
N ILE A 81 -7.69 -1.27 -0.13
CA ILE A 81 -6.63 -1.99 0.60
C ILE A 81 -5.29 -1.33 0.32
N MET A 82 -4.49 -1.12 1.36
CA MET A 82 -3.17 -0.52 1.25
C MET A 82 -2.13 -1.41 1.92
N GLY A 83 -0.95 -1.46 1.33
CA GLY A 83 0.14 -2.27 1.89
C GLY A 83 1.34 -2.38 0.96
N VAL A 84 1.94 -3.57 0.90
CA VAL A 84 3.12 -3.84 0.07
C VAL A 84 2.96 -5.12 -0.74
N ALA A 85 3.64 -5.18 -1.88
CA ALA A 85 3.67 -6.35 -2.75
C ALA A 85 5.08 -6.59 -3.27
N TYR A 86 5.45 -7.87 -3.49
CA TYR A 86 6.78 -8.22 -4.02
C TYR A 86 6.79 -8.45 -5.53
N GLU A 87 5.64 -8.48 -6.18
CA GLU A 87 5.51 -8.51 -7.64
C GLU A 87 4.57 -7.39 -8.10
N ARG A 88 5.01 -6.66 -9.11
CA ARG A 88 4.21 -5.63 -9.78
C ARG A 88 3.55 -6.24 -11.01
N THR A 89 2.50 -6.98 -10.82
CA THR A 89 1.70 -7.50 -11.95
C THR A 89 0.70 -6.47 -12.39
N GLN A 90 0.66 -6.17 -13.69
CA GLN A 90 -0.42 -5.37 -14.26
C GLN A 90 -1.73 -6.15 -14.10
N GLY A 91 -2.66 -5.62 -13.31
CA GLY A 91 -3.98 -6.22 -13.10
C GLY A 91 -4.40 -6.36 -11.64
N ASN A 92 -5.46 -7.02 -11.47
CA ASN A 92 -6.50 -6.84 -10.48
C ASN A 92 -6.29 -7.75 -9.32
N TYR A 93 -5.63 -8.07 -8.52
CA TYR A 93 -5.71 -9.03 -7.40
C TYR A 93 -4.38 -9.32 -6.66
N VAL A 94 -3.48 -8.34 -6.58
CA VAL A 94 -2.22 -8.58 -5.88
C VAL A 94 -2.42 -8.97 -4.41
N PHE A 95 -3.46 -8.44 -3.77
CA PHE A 95 -3.79 -8.73 -2.38
C PHE A 95 -4.70 -9.95 -2.21
N ASN A 96 -5.28 -10.48 -3.29
CA ASN A 96 -6.23 -11.59 -3.26
C ASN A 96 -5.68 -12.83 -3.98
N ALA A 97 -5.43 -12.76 -5.28
CA ALA A 97 -4.99 -13.90 -6.05
C ALA A 97 -3.45 -14.01 -6.08
N GLY A 98 -2.91 -15.13 -5.66
CA GLY A 98 -1.49 -15.42 -5.74
C GLY A 98 -0.65 -14.99 -4.52
N CYS A 99 -1.26 -14.43 -3.47
CA CYS A 99 -0.58 -14.11 -2.20
C CYS A 99 0.69 -13.25 -2.36
N ARG A 100 0.65 -12.27 -3.26
CA ARG A 100 1.82 -11.45 -3.60
C ARG A 100 1.85 -10.11 -2.87
N GLY A 101 0.75 -9.73 -2.24
CA GLY A 101 0.59 -8.49 -1.48
C GLY A 101 0.03 -8.72 -0.08
N PHE A 102 0.45 -7.87 0.82
CA PHE A 102 0.10 -7.85 2.23
C PHE A 102 -0.46 -6.49 2.57
N GLY A 103 -1.72 -6.44 2.97
CA GLY A 103 -2.42 -5.18 3.13
C GLY A 103 -3.41 -5.12 4.28
N TYR A 104 -3.82 -3.89 4.56
CA TYR A 104 -4.79 -3.48 5.55
C TYR A 104 -6.01 -2.92 4.83
N ILE A 105 -7.20 -3.40 5.20
CA ILE A 105 -8.47 -3.19 4.52
C ILE A 105 -9.25 -2.09 5.24
N ALA A 106 -9.72 -1.11 4.50
CA ALA A 106 -10.37 0.09 5.05
C ALA A 106 -11.69 -0.22 5.77
N GLU A 107 -12.59 -0.93 5.11
CA GLU A 107 -14.00 -1.07 5.52
C GLU A 107 -14.20 -1.84 6.82
N ASN A 108 -13.31 -2.79 7.08
CA ASN A 108 -13.51 -3.72 8.19
C ASN A 108 -12.33 -3.82 9.16
N GLY A 109 -11.26 -3.05 8.92
CA GLY A 109 -10.09 -3.03 9.78
C GLY A 109 -9.28 -4.33 9.78
N LYS A 110 -9.55 -5.25 8.84
CA LYS A 110 -8.86 -6.52 8.75
C LYS A 110 -7.60 -6.41 7.89
N LYS A 111 -6.74 -7.41 7.99
CA LYS A 111 -5.63 -7.65 7.07
C LYS A 111 -5.93 -8.87 6.22
N ASN A 112 -5.43 -8.89 4.97
CA ASN A 112 -5.45 -10.11 4.18
C ASN A 112 -4.45 -11.11 4.75
N THR A 113 -4.74 -12.40 4.58
CA THR A 113 -3.84 -13.48 5.02
C THR A 113 -3.29 -14.22 3.81
N THR A 114 -2.11 -14.81 3.99
CA THR A 114 -1.43 -15.59 2.96
C THR A 114 -1.40 -17.09 3.29
N THR A 115 -1.92 -17.45 4.45
CA THR A 115 -2.05 -18.86 4.89
C THR A 115 -3.43 -19.38 4.51
N GLY A 116 -3.48 -20.46 3.75
CA GLY A 116 -4.72 -21.03 3.23
C GLY A 116 -5.10 -20.49 1.86
N SER A 117 -6.32 -20.01 1.70
CA SER A 117 -6.74 -19.34 0.46
C SER A 117 -6.27 -17.88 0.48
N CYS A 118 -5.56 -17.46 -0.56
CA CYS A 118 -5.25 -16.05 -0.78
C CYS A 118 -6.54 -15.26 -0.82
N GLY A 119 -6.59 -14.13 -0.11
CA GLY A 119 -7.82 -13.36 0.05
C GLY A 119 -8.61 -13.65 1.32
N SER A 120 -8.19 -14.62 2.13
CA SER A 120 -8.71 -14.74 3.50
C SER A 120 -8.34 -13.52 4.32
N GLN A 121 -9.14 -13.22 5.35
CA GLN A 121 -8.97 -12.06 6.21
C GLN A 121 -8.82 -12.48 7.67
N SER A 122 -8.09 -11.68 8.43
CA SER A 122 -8.05 -11.79 9.90
C SER A 122 -8.19 -10.42 10.55
N ASN A 123 -8.69 -10.38 11.79
CA ASN A 123 -8.79 -9.13 12.55
C ASN A 123 -7.41 -8.50 12.73
N TYR A 124 -7.36 -7.16 12.64
CA TYR A 124 -6.07 -6.47 12.76
C TYR A 124 -6.18 -5.13 13.48
N GLY A 125 -6.79 -4.13 12.90
CA GLY A 125 -6.83 -2.76 13.42
C GLY A 125 -8.20 -2.12 13.26
N ASP A 126 -8.24 -0.79 13.41
CA ASP A 126 -9.45 0.00 13.24
C ASP A 126 -9.84 0.15 11.77
N THR A 127 -11.12 0.35 11.49
CA THR A 127 -11.58 0.79 10.15
C THR A 127 -11.03 2.19 9.84
N TYR A 128 -10.85 2.49 8.54
CA TYR A 128 -10.40 3.81 8.12
C TYR A 128 -11.11 4.26 6.84
N GLY A 129 -11.10 5.57 6.56
CA GLY A 129 -11.84 6.15 5.43
C GLY A 129 -11.41 7.58 5.13
N ALA A 130 -12.27 8.33 4.43
CA ALA A 130 -11.97 9.70 4.00
C ALA A 130 -11.53 10.59 5.17
N GLY A 131 -10.44 11.33 4.98
CA GLY A 131 -9.82 12.19 5.98
C GLY A 131 -8.79 11.51 6.88
N ASP A 132 -8.73 10.17 6.93
CA ASP A 132 -7.70 9.47 7.68
C ASP A 132 -6.35 9.51 6.94
N VAL A 133 -5.27 9.46 7.73
CA VAL A 133 -3.89 9.27 7.27
C VAL A 133 -3.43 7.91 7.73
N ILE A 134 -3.02 7.06 6.79
CA ILE A 134 -2.44 5.76 7.08
C ILE A 134 -0.94 5.80 6.78
N LYS A 135 -0.12 5.62 7.83
CA LYS A 135 1.30 5.38 7.63
C LYS A 135 1.57 3.89 7.52
N ILE A 136 2.30 3.51 6.49
CA ILE A 136 2.77 2.15 6.21
C ILE A 136 4.26 2.11 6.50
N GLN A 137 4.69 1.32 7.47
CA GLN A 137 6.08 1.13 7.81
C GLN A 137 6.53 -0.29 7.44
N LEU A 138 7.49 -0.35 6.54
CA LEU A 138 8.16 -1.58 6.12
C LEU A 138 9.56 -1.61 6.72
N ASN A 139 9.82 -2.54 7.64
CA ASN A 139 11.13 -2.73 8.26
C ASN A 139 11.79 -4.00 7.68
N MET A 140 12.67 -3.82 6.71
CA MET A 140 13.40 -4.92 6.06
C MET A 140 14.54 -5.51 6.92
N ASN A 141 14.90 -4.90 8.06
CA ASN A 141 15.89 -5.47 8.97
C ASN A 141 15.34 -6.69 9.70
N ASN A 142 14.02 -6.76 9.90
CA ASN A 142 13.33 -7.88 10.58
C ASN A 142 12.08 -8.38 9.84
N GLY A 143 11.80 -7.86 8.64
CA GLY A 143 10.67 -8.24 7.81
C GLY A 143 9.31 -7.78 8.33
N GLN A 144 9.21 -6.84 9.25
CA GLN A 144 7.93 -6.43 9.83
C GLN A 144 7.24 -5.36 8.98
N LEU A 145 5.94 -5.58 8.74
CA LEU A 145 5.01 -4.60 8.17
C LEU A 145 4.06 -4.12 9.26
N THR A 146 4.06 -2.81 9.50
CA THR A 146 3.23 -2.16 10.53
C THR A 146 2.43 -1.02 9.91
N PHE A 147 1.17 -0.88 10.32
CA PHE A 147 0.34 0.25 9.94
C PHE A 147 0.05 1.16 11.14
N PHE A 148 -0.10 2.45 10.84
CA PHE A 148 -0.52 3.45 11.83
C PHE A 148 -1.70 4.21 11.24
N LYS A 149 -2.75 4.39 12.02
CA LYS A 149 -3.89 5.24 11.68
C LYS A 149 -3.80 6.54 12.45
N ASN A 150 -3.71 7.67 11.75
CA ASN A 150 -3.63 9.01 12.37
C ASN A 150 -2.53 9.08 13.46
N GLY A 151 -1.37 8.48 13.18
CA GLY A 151 -0.23 8.40 14.11
C GLY A 151 -0.32 7.27 15.14
N THR A 152 -1.46 6.62 15.34
CA THR A 152 -1.63 5.52 16.30
C THR A 152 -1.28 4.17 15.67
N SER A 153 -0.33 3.44 16.25
CA SER A 153 0.08 2.12 15.76
C SER A 153 -1.04 1.10 15.88
N GLN A 154 -1.26 0.35 14.80
CA GLN A 154 -2.17 -0.81 14.77
C GLN A 154 -1.43 -2.13 15.09
N GLY A 155 -0.14 -2.06 15.39
CA GLY A 155 0.71 -3.22 15.65
C GLY A 155 1.30 -3.83 14.36
N VAL A 156 2.09 -4.89 14.52
CA VAL A 156 2.67 -5.63 13.39
C VAL A 156 1.57 -6.42 12.68
N SER A 157 1.39 -6.15 11.40
CA SER A 157 0.40 -6.87 10.58
C SER A 157 0.95 -8.18 10.05
N HIS A 158 2.13 -8.15 9.43
CA HIS A 158 2.72 -9.30 8.74
C HIS A 158 4.22 -9.37 9.00
N THR A 159 4.76 -10.60 8.87
CA THR A 159 6.19 -10.83 8.73
C THR A 159 6.47 -11.23 7.28
N LEU A 160 7.37 -10.52 6.65
CA LEU A 160 7.67 -10.59 5.23
C LEU A 160 9.03 -11.26 4.99
N ASP A 161 9.19 -11.85 3.80
CA ASP A 161 10.47 -12.38 3.34
C ASP A 161 11.43 -11.22 3.01
N THR A 162 12.52 -11.10 3.76
CA THR A 162 13.53 -10.04 3.59
C THR A 162 14.44 -10.24 2.38
N ASN A 163 14.34 -11.37 1.68
CA ASN A 163 15.08 -11.63 0.44
C ASN A 163 14.34 -11.11 -0.80
N LYS A 164 13.15 -10.55 -0.64
CA LYS A 164 12.35 -10.01 -1.74
C LYS A 164 12.45 -8.50 -1.84
N THR A 165 12.21 -7.97 -3.03
CA THR A 165 11.99 -6.54 -3.24
C THR A 165 10.51 -6.23 -3.05
N TRP A 166 10.20 -5.29 -2.17
CA TRP A 166 8.84 -4.90 -1.84
C TRP A 166 8.53 -3.51 -2.38
N TYR A 167 7.32 -3.31 -2.85
CA TYR A 167 6.81 -2.05 -3.39
C TYR A 167 5.56 -1.64 -2.62
N LEU A 168 5.35 -0.35 -2.43
CA LEU A 168 4.04 0.16 -2.02
C LEU A 168 2.97 -0.39 -2.97
N GLY A 169 1.82 -0.79 -2.44
CA GLY A 169 0.68 -1.27 -3.23
C GLY A 169 -0.63 -0.69 -2.71
N ILE A 170 -1.44 -0.16 -3.63
CA ILE A 170 -2.79 0.34 -3.33
C ILE A 170 -3.79 -0.37 -4.24
N GLY A 171 -4.78 -1.02 -3.65
CA GLY A 171 -5.91 -1.63 -4.36
C GLY A 171 -7.18 -0.81 -4.16
N ILE A 172 -7.84 -0.42 -5.25
CA ILE A 172 -9.10 0.35 -5.25
C ILE A 172 -10.14 -0.40 -6.05
N GLY A 173 -11.31 -0.62 -5.46
CA GLY A 173 -12.41 -1.37 -6.08
C GLY A 173 -13.32 -0.54 -6.96
N ASN A 174 -13.61 0.71 -6.60
CA ASN A 174 -14.63 1.55 -7.27
C ASN A 174 -14.20 3.00 -7.46
N ALA A 175 -14.89 3.69 -8.36
CA ALA A 175 -14.87 5.15 -8.44
C ALA A 175 -15.38 5.76 -7.12
N GLY A 176 -14.97 7.00 -6.84
CA GLY A 176 -15.28 7.68 -5.58
C GLY A 176 -14.24 7.47 -4.49
N THR A 177 -13.28 6.58 -4.70
CA THR A 177 -12.12 6.40 -3.80
C THR A 177 -10.88 7.04 -4.43
N SER A 178 -10.21 7.88 -3.63
CA SER A 178 -8.95 8.53 -4.02
C SER A 178 -8.01 8.64 -2.83
N VAL A 179 -6.73 8.39 -3.04
CA VAL A 179 -5.68 8.50 -2.04
C VAL A 179 -4.45 9.23 -2.58
N SER A 180 -3.67 9.84 -1.69
CA SER A 180 -2.44 10.54 -2.05
C SER A 180 -1.29 10.14 -1.13
N ILE A 181 -0.09 9.98 -1.70
CA ILE A 181 1.17 9.94 -0.93
C ILE A 181 1.42 11.36 -0.42
N THR A 182 1.60 11.53 0.89
CA THR A 182 1.79 12.85 1.54
C THR A 182 3.06 12.94 2.37
N GLY A 183 3.75 11.82 2.62
CA GLY A 183 5.03 11.76 3.32
C GLY A 183 5.71 10.41 3.21
#